data_55d9a5692669035fdcf114696079a743
#
_entry.id   55d9a5692669035fdcf114696079a743
#
_cell.length_a   1.000
_cell.length_b   1.000
_cell.length_c   1.000
_cell.angle_alpha   90.00
_cell.angle_beta   90.00
_cell.angle_gamma   90.00
#
_symmetry.space_group_name_H-M   'P 1'
#
loop_
_entity.id
_entity.type
_entity.pdbx_description
1 polymer ?
#
loop_
_entity_poly.entity_id
_entity_poly.type
_entity_poly.pdbx_seq_one_letter_code
_entity_poly.pdbx_strand_id
1 'polypeptide(L)'
;ADWAMVADVDEFLVIHAGDGRLDDLFAAAPEAEGFVVTWRMFGSGGARGLSGGSNPDATETAPLVMERFVRCAPEALLWPWRAVQFKALFRPGPAVTAPGIHLPRFGTDGRTQMHWVDGQGRRIRPPAGSVLVAAGPRYGLAQINHYALGSAEDFLLKVARGRPNRSGAIGLDYW
;
A
#
# COMPACT_ATOMS: atom_id res chain seq x y z
N ALA A 1 -6.40 11.84 -16.36
CA ALA A 1 -5.70 11.99 -15.06
C ALA A 1 -4.20 12.04 -15.33
N ASP A 2 -3.50 12.94 -14.67
CA ASP A 2 -2.05 13.07 -14.84
C ASP A 2 -1.30 11.97 -14.10
N TRP A 3 -1.90 11.45 -13.02
CA TRP A 3 -1.38 10.34 -12.22
C TRP A 3 -2.50 9.38 -11.82
N ALA A 4 -2.16 8.11 -11.63
CA ALA A 4 -3.07 7.05 -11.21
C ALA A 4 -2.40 6.10 -10.21
N MET A 5 -3.18 5.61 -9.26
CA MET A 5 -2.80 4.54 -8.33
C MET A 5 -4.01 3.64 -8.08
N VAL A 6 -3.79 2.33 -7.98
CA VAL A 6 -4.80 1.38 -7.50
C VAL A 6 -4.46 1.01 -6.05
N ALA A 7 -5.32 1.38 -5.12
CA ALA A 7 -5.18 1.07 -3.71
C ALA A 7 -6.39 0.26 -3.20
N ASP A 8 -6.16 -0.62 -2.23
CA ASP A 8 -7.21 -1.29 -1.50
C ASP A 8 -7.78 -0.35 -0.42
N VAL A 9 -8.97 -0.64 0.09
CA VAL A 9 -9.67 0.25 1.05
C VAL A 9 -8.94 0.38 2.40
N ASP A 10 -8.00 -0.51 2.69
CA ASP A 10 -7.18 -0.55 3.89
C ASP A 10 -5.73 -0.07 3.65
N GLU A 11 -5.50 0.64 2.54
CA GLU A 11 -4.20 1.19 2.14
C GLU A 11 -4.26 2.71 1.98
N PHE A 12 -3.32 3.41 2.60
CA PHE A 12 -3.25 4.87 2.61
C PHE A 12 -1.87 5.34 2.20
N LEU A 13 -1.80 6.15 1.15
CA LEU A 13 -0.57 6.83 0.75
C LEU A 13 -0.23 7.91 1.77
N VAL A 14 0.97 7.82 2.34
CA VAL A 14 1.53 8.84 3.23
C VAL A 14 2.77 9.40 2.57
N ILE A 15 2.80 10.72 2.40
CA ILE A 15 3.89 11.46 1.79
C ILE A 15 4.68 12.15 2.89
N HIS A 16 6.00 11.96 2.88
CA HIS A 16 6.94 12.56 3.83
C HIS A 16 7.69 13.75 3.23
N ALA A 17 7.64 13.91 1.90
CA ALA A 17 8.22 15.05 1.22
C ALA A 17 7.42 16.33 1.52
N GLY A 18 8.10 17.45 1.78
CA GLY A 18 7.50 18.76 1.99
C GLY A 18 6.39 18.79 3.04
N ASP A 19 5.25 19.35 2.66
CA ASP A 19 4.04 19.45 3.51
C ASP A 19 3.13 18.20 3.40
N GLY A 20 3.61 17.12 2.80
CA GLY A 20 2.85 15.87 2.66
C GLY A 20 1.86 15.86 1.49
N ARG A 21 2.03 16.71 0.51
CA ARG A 21 1.17 16.82 -0.67
C ARG A 21 1.72 16.02 -1.85
N LEU A 22 0.86 15.66 -2.78
CA LEU A 22 1.29 15.01 -4.03
C LEU A 22 2.27 15.87 -4.82
N ASP A 23 2.06 17.18 -4.85
CA ASP A 23 2.96 18.10 -5.54
C ASP A 23 4.37 18.10 -4.93
N ASP A 24 4.48 17.93 -3.61
CA ASP A 24 5.78 17.83 -2.93
C ASP A 24 6.51 16.52 -3.32
N LEU A 25 5.76 15.42 -3.40
CA LEU A 25 6.32 14.15 -3.86
C LEU A 25 6.83 14.24 -5.30
N PHE A 26 6.06 14.89 -6.18
CA PHE A 26 6.44 15.07 -7.58
C PHE A 26 7.64 16.01 -7.72
N ALA A 27 7.68 17.08 -6.92
CA ALA A 27 8.82 18.00 -6.89
C ALA A 27 10.11 17.34 -6.37
N ALA A 28 10.00 16.40 -5.44
CA ALA A 28 11.15 15.64 -4.91
C ALA A 28 11.77 14.66 -5.91
N ALA A 29 11.03 14.28 -6.97
CA ALA A 29 11.54 13.42 -8.04
C ALA A 29 10.92 13.84 -9.40
N PRO A 30 11.30 14.99 -9.95
CA PRO A 30 10.63 15.61 -11.10
C PRO A 30 10.69 14.80 -12.39
N GLU A 31 11.71 13.96 -12.54
CA GLU A 31 11.89 13.09 -13.69
C GLU A 31 11.08 11.78 -13.59
N ALA A 32 10.44 11.51 -12.45
CA ALA A 32 9.71 10.27 -12.25
C ALA A 32 8.42 10.24 -13.08
N GLU A 33 8.20 9.13 -13.73
CA GLU A 33 6.95 8.76 -14.40
C GLU A 33 6.20 7.68 -13.61
N GLY A 34 6.86 7.07 -12.61
CA GLY A 34 6.27 6.12 -11.70
C GLY A 34 7.02 6.01 -10.38
N PHE A 35 6.26 5.88 -9.30
CA PHE A 35 6.76 5.62 -7.95
C PHE A 35 6.36 4.20 -7.54
N VAL A 36 7.30 3.42 -7.04
CA VAL A 36 7.06 2.15 -6.36
C VAL A 36 7.08 2.41 -4.87
N VAL A 37 5.90 2.55 -4.27
CA VAL A 37 5.75 2.94 -2.86
C VAL A 37 5.50 1.71 -2.00
N THR A 38 6.46 1.38 -1.14
CA THR A 38 6.45 0.17 -0.32
C THR A 38 5.39 0.24 0.79
N TRP A 39 4.77 -0.90 1.09
CA TRP A 39 3.89 -1.05 2.24
C TRP A 39 4.66 -0.91 3.55
N ARG A 40 4.04 -0.23 4.50
CA ARG A 40 4.37 -0.29 5.92
C ARG A 40 3.19 -0.92 6.63
N MET A 41 3.42 -2.12 7.17
CA MET A 41 2.36 -2.90 7.80
C MET A 41 2.00 -2.31 9.16
N PHE A 42 0.70 -2.14 9.41
CA PHE A 42 0.16 -1.75 10.71
C PHE A 42 -0.55 -2.93 11.33
N GLY A 43 -0.22 -3.22 12.58
CA GLY A 43 -0.80 -4.30 13.37
C GLY A 43 -1.91 -3.79 14.29
N SER A 44 -2.59 -4.72 14.96
CA SER A 44 -3.67 -4.42 15.90
C SER A 44 -3.22 -3.55 17.08
N GLY A 45 -1.93 -3.60 17.45
CA GLY A 45 -1.42 -2.90 18.63
C GLY A 45 -2.07 -3.33 19.94
N GLY A 46 -2.78 -4.46 19.96
CA GLY A 46 -3.58 -4.93 21.09
C GLY A 46 -5.01 -4.40 21.09
N ALA A 47 -5.43 -3.68 20.05
CA ALA A 47 -6.82 -3.22 19.91
C ALA A 47 -7.78 -4.41 19.83
N ARG A 48 -8.88 -4.33 20.56
CA ARG A 48 -9.97 -5.31 20.62
C ARG A 48 -11.27 -4.69 20.11
N GLY A 49 -12.23 -5.53 19.79
CA GLY A 49 -13.54 -5.14 19.27
C GLY A 49 -13.51 -4.75 17.78
N LEU A 50 -14.68 -4.64 17.18
CA LEU A 50 -14.86 -4.31 15.77
C LEU A 50 -14.56 -2.84 15.49
N SER A 51 -13.94 -2.55 14.34
CA SER A 51 -13.64 -1.18 13.91
C SER A 51 -14.90 -0.35 13.64
N GLY A 52 -15.99 -0.99 13.26
CA GLY A 52 -17.28 -0.31 12.99
C GLY A 52 -18.12 -0.02 14.24
N GLY A 53 -17.63 -0.37 15.44
CA GLY A 53 -18.46 -0.31 16.67
C GLY A 53 -19.54 -1.40 16.68
N SER A 54 -19.76 -2.01 17.82
CA SER A 54 -20.82 -3.03 17.99
C SER A 54 -22.11 -2.44 18.57
N ASN A 55 -22.13 -1.15 18.86
CA ASN A 55 -23.29 -0.50 19.45
C ASN A 55 -23.99 0.40 18.43
N PRO A 56 -25.17 0.00 17.89
CA PRO A 56 -25.96 0.83 16.97
C PRO A 56 -26.49 2.11 17.64
N ASP A 57 -26.49 2.18 18.97
CA ASP A 57 -26.91 3.36 19.72
C ASP A 57 -25.77 4.28 20.16
N ALA A 58 -24.52 3.96 19.76
CA ALA A 58 -23.38 4.80 20.09
C ALA A 58 -23.47 6.13 19.33
N THR A 59 -23.62 7.20 20.06
CA THR A 59 -23.56 8.58 19.55
C THR A 59 -22.13 9.01 19.20
N GLU A 60 -21.12 8.22 19.59
CA GLU A 60 -19.72 8.48 19.28
C GLU A 60 -19.35 7.90 17.91
N THR A 61 -18.77 8.74 17.08
CA THR A 61 -18.20 8.32 15.80
C THR A 61 -17.04 7.36 16.07
N ALA A 62 -17.07 6.18 15.47
CA ALA A 62 -15.96 5.23 15.59
C ALA A 62 -14.66 5.89 15.12
N PRO A 63 -13.53 5.69 15.83
CA PRO A 63 -12.26 6.28 15.45
C PRO A 63 -11.84 5.79 14.07
N LEU A 64 -11.19 6.66 13.31
CA LEU A 64 -10.63 6.30 12.01
C LEU A 64 -9.59 5.17 12.17
N VAL A 65 -9.45 4.35 11.15
CA VAL A 65 -8.50 3.23 11.15
C VAL A 65 -7.08 3.69 11.49
N MET A 66 -6.67 4.87 11.02
CA MET A 66 -5.36 5.45 11.29
C MET A 66 -5.18 5.95 12.73
N GLU A 67 -6.25 6.33 13.39
CA GLU A 67 -6.24 6.75 14.80
C GLU A 67 -6.21 5.54 15.74
N ARG A 68 -6.84 4.46 15.31
CA ARG A 68 -6.98 3.24 16.10
C ARG A 68 -5.76 2.34 16.05
N PHE A 69 -5.14 2.18 14.89
CA PHE A 69 -4.00 1.28 14.68
C PHE A 69 -2.72 2.08 14.44
N VAL A 70 -2.08 2.49 15.52
CA VAL A 70 -0.90 3.38 15.48
C VAL A 70 0.44 2.66 15.54
N ARG A 71 0.44 1.32 15.68
CA ARG A 71 1.68 0.52 15.75
C ARG A 71 2.01 -0.08 14.41
N CYS A 72 3.12 0.33 13.83
CA CYS A 72 3.61 -0.18 12.55
C CYS A 72 4.83 -1.10 12.72
N ALA A 73 5.08 -1.89 11.70
CA ALA A 73 6.28 -2.69 11.57
C ALA A 73 7.54 -1.81 11.50
N PRO A 74 8.69 -2.30 12.00
CA PRO A 74 9.97 -1.61 11.86
C PRO A 74 10.37 -1.52 10.38
N GLU A 75 11.18 -0.52 10.03
CA GLU A 75 11.62 -0.29 8.65
C GLU A 75 12.43 -1.47 8.07
N ALA A 76 13.19 -2.13 8.91
CA ALA A 76 14.03 -3.27 8.52
C ALA A 76 13.29 -4.61 8.45
N LEU A 77 11.95 -4.61 8.45
CA LEU A 77 11.17 -5.84 8.35
C LEU A 77 11.22 -6.40 6.93
N LEU A 78 11.89 -7.53 6.76
CA LEU A 78 11.98 -8.25 5.47
C LEU A 78 11.13 -9.52 5.41
N TRP A 79 10.63 -9.98 6.53
CA TRP A 79 9.82 -11.18 6.66
C TRP A 79 8.55 -10.91 7.50
N PRO A 80 7.40 -11.45 7.11
CA PRO A 80 7.17 -12.23 5.88
C PRO A 80 7.29 -11.37 4.61
N TRP A 81 7.58 -11.99 3.48
CA TRP A 81 7.78 -11.30 2.18
C TRP A 81 6.63 -10.35 1.79
N ARG A 82 5.43 -10.59 2.30
CA ARG A 82 4.26 -9.70 2.11
C ARG A 82 4.48 -8.31 2.70
N ALA A 83 5.30 -8.20 3.73
CA ALA A 83 5.58 -6.92 4.38
C ALA A 83 6.38 -5.94 3.50
N VAL A 84 7.00 -6.44 2.44
CA VAL A 84 7.79 -5.65 1.48
C VAL A 84 7.10 -5.51 0.11
N GLN A 85 5.81 -5.73 0.03
CA GLN A 85 5.02 -5.42 -1.15
C GLN A 85 4.87 -3.90 -1.33
N PHE A 86 4.33 -3.49 -2.47
CA PHE A 86 4.22 -2.09 -2.83
C PHE A 86 2.95 -1.80 -3.65
N LYS A 87 2.67 -0.52 -3.81
CA LYS A 87 1.74 0.02 -4.81
C LYS A 87 2.48 0.96 -5.75
N ALA A 88 2.02 1.04 -6.99
CA ALA A 88 2.55 1.97 -7.96
C ALA A 88 1.65 3.20 -8.09
N LEU A 89 2.26 4.38 -7.96
CA LEU A 89 1.70 5.65 -8.42
C LEU A 89 2.40 5.97 -9.74
N PHE A 90 1.66 6.15 -10.84
CA PHE A 90 2.23 6.24 -12.18
C PHE A 90 1.49 7.24 -13.08
N ARG A 91 2.18 7.75 -14.09
CA ARG A 91 1.57 8.54 -15.16
C ARG A 91 0.96 7.58 -16.20
N PRO A 92 -0.37 7.63 -16.44
CA PRO A 92 -0.95 6.93 -17.57
C PRO A 92 -0.39 7.51 -18.88
N GLY A 93 0.06 6.63 -19.78
CA GLY A 93 0.66 7.01 -21.04
C GLY A 93 0.68 5.84 -22.01
N PRO A 94 1.23 6.00 -23.23
CA PRO A 94 1.24 4.97 -24.26
C PRO A 94 1.87 3.64 -23.84
N ALA A 95 2.79 3.69 -22.87
CA ALA A 95 3.45 2.51 -22.33
C ALA A 95 2.51 1.65 -21.44
N VAL A 96 1.44 2.24 -20.91
CA VAL A 96 0.52 1.60 -19.96
C VAL A 96 -0.73 1.13 -20.70
N THR A 97 -1.00 -0.17 -20.70
CA THR A 97 -2.16 -0.76 -21.40
C THR A 97 -3.37 -0.94 -20.50
N ALA A 98 -3.17 -1.09 -19.19
CA ALA A 98 -4.25 -1.19 -18.21
C ALA A 98 -3.73 -0.94 -16.78
N PRO A 99 -4.59 -0.50 -15.84
CA PRO A 99 -4.24 -0.50 -14.41
C PRO A 99 -4.05 -1.94 -13.91
N GLY A 100 -3.23 -2.08 -12.87
CA GLY A 100 -3.01 -3.35 -12.17
C GLY A 100 -2.96 -3.13 -10.67
N ILE A 101 -3.13 -4.18 -9.89
CA ILE A 101 -3.26 -4.11 -8.42
C ILE A 101 -1.99 -3.53 -7.77
N HIS A 102 -0.80 -3.92 -8.25
CA HIS A 102 0.48 -3.46 -7.71
C HIS A 102 1.28 -2.64 -8.71
N LEU A 103 1.34 -3.11 -9.96
CA LEU A 103 1.93 -2.39 -11.08
C LEU A 103 0.92 -2.29 -12.21
N PRO A 104 0.93 -1.23 -13.03
CA PRO A 104 0.18 -1.20 -14.26
C PRO A 104 0.65 -2.30 -15.22
N ARG A 105 -0.21 -2.68 -16.14
CA ARG A 105 0.15 -3.55 -17.25
C ARG A 105 0.79 -2.71 -18.35
N PHE A 106 1.79 -3.26 -19.00
CA PHE A 106 2.55 -2.57 -20.03
C PHE A 106 2.42 -3.29 -21.36
N GLY A 107 2.53 -2.52 -22.44
CA GLY A 107 2.82 -3.06 -23.76
C GLY A 107 4.25 -3.56 -23.85
N THR A 108 4.65 -4.03 -25.01
CA THR A 108 6.03 -4.48 -25.29
C THR A 108 7.00 -3.36 -24.92
N ASP A 109 7.98 -3.69 -24.06
CA ASP A 109 9.01 -2.79 -23.53
C ASP A 109 8.54 -1.57 -22.71
N GLY A 110 7.22 -1.34 -22.59
CA GLY A 110 6.66 -0.16 -21.90
C GLY A 110 7.14 0.03 -20.47
N ARG A 111 7.36 -1.08 -19.75
CA ARG A 111 7.85 -1.02 -18.36
C ARG A 111 9.26 -0.43 -18.23
N THR A 112 10.14 -0.70 -19.18
CA THR A 112 11.52 -0.23 -19.19
C THR A 112 11.66 1.16 -19.77
N GLN A 113 10.66 1.65 -20.47
CA GLN A 113 10.65 2.99 -21.07
C GLN A 113 10.32 4.07 -20.05
N MET A 114 9.59 3.74 -18.97
CA MET A 114 9.24 4.70 -17.93
C MET A 114 10.36 4.89 -16.91
N HIS A 115 10.50 6.13 -16.42
CA HIS A 115 11.42 6.48 -15.33
C HIS A 115 10.76 6.16 -13.98
N TRP A 116 11.15 5.02 -13.39
CA TRP A 116 10.64 4.57 -12.09
C TRP A 116 11.59 4.93 -10.96
N VAL A 117 11.00 5.37 -9.84
CA VAL A 117 11.71 5.59 -8.58
C VAL A 117 11.06 4.81 -7.43
N ASP A 118 11.85 4.50 -6.39
CA ASP A 118 11.35 3.92 -5.14
C ASP A 118 10.80 5.01 -4.19
N GLY A 119 10.31 4.61 -3.02
CA GLY A 119 9.81 5.50 -1.98
C GLY A 119 10.87 6.44 -1.37
N GLN A 120 12.14 6.35 -1.78
CA GLN A 120 13.22 7.29 -1.44
C GLN A 120 13.63 8.19 -2.61
N GLY A 121 12.96 8.10 -3.76
CA GLY A 121 13.32 8.84 -4.97
C GLY A 121 14.49 8.26 -5.76
N ARG A 122 14.98 7.06 -5.42
CA ARG A 122 16.07 6.41 -6.16
C ARG A 122 15.54 5.74 -7.39
N ARG A 123 16.25 5.91 -8.51
CA ARG A 123 15.90 5.22 -9.75
C ARG A 123 15.97 3.71 -9.59
N ILE A 124 14.91 3.03 -10.03
CA ILE A 124 14.81 1.58 -9.98
C ILE A 124 14.29 1.01 -11.31
N ARG A 125 14.54 -0.28 -11.50
CA ARG A 125 13.79 -1.07 -12.48
C ARG A 125 12.69 -1.81 -11.75
N PRO A 126 11.42 -1.53 -12.01
CA PRO A 126 10.33 -2.21 -11.32
C PRO A 126 10.36 -3.71 -11.62
N PRO A 127 9.97 -4.56 -10.64
CA PRO A 127 9.99 -6.01 -10.79
C PRO A 127 9.15 -6.49 -11.98
N ALA A 128 9.62 -7.52 -12.69
CA ALA A 128 8.88 -8.15 -13.78
C ALA A 128 7.79 -9.05 -13.20
N GLY A 129 6.55 -8.57 -13.12
CA GLY A 129 5.40 -9.34 -12.63
C GLY A 129 5.45 -9.69 -11.14
N SER A 130 6.44 -9.24 -10.39
CA SER A 130 6.55 -9.44 -8.94
C SER A 130 5.90 -8.30 -8.17
N VAL A 131 5.43 -8.61 -6.97
CA VAL A 131 4.86 -7.66 -6.02
C VAL A 131 5.86 -7.24 -4.94
N LEU A 132 7.11 -7.69 -5.03
CA LEU A 132 8.15 -7.44 -4.05
C LEU A 132 9.14 -6.38 -4.50
N VAL A 133 9.57 -5.55 -3.57
CA VAL A 133 10.71 -4.65 -3.74
C VAL A 133 11.96 -5.37 -3.28
N ALA A 134 12.80 -5.82 -4.22
CA ALA A 134 13.97 -6.66 -3.95
C ALA A 134 14.99 -6.04 -2.98
N ALA A 135 15.07 -4.72 -2.89
CA ALA A 135 16.03 -3.99 -2.04
C ALA A 135 15.48 -3.66 -0.64
N GLY A 136 14.32 -4.22 -0.27
CA GLY A 136 13.64 -3.93 0.99
C GLY A 136 12.82 -2.63 0.99
N PRO A 137 12.16 -2.32 2.10
CA PRO A 137 11.31 -1.15 2.22
C PRO A 137 12.12 0.15 2.21
N ARG A 138 11.55 1.19 1.60
CA ARG A 138 12.16 2.52 1.45
C ARG A 138 11.07 3.58 1.58
N TYR A 139 11.13 4.35 2.67
CA TYR A 139 10.04 5.23 3.10
C TYR A 139 10.38 6.72 3.08
N GLY A 140 11.56 7.12 2.58
CA GLY A 140 12.06 8.49 2.72
C GLY A 140 11.14 9.59 2.17
N LEU A 141 10.57 9.41 0.98
CA LEU A 141 9.64 10.36 0.36
C LEU A 141 8.17 9.98 0.56
N ALA A 142 7.87 8.67 0.57
CA ALA A 142 6.50 8.18 0.72
C ALA A 142 6.46 6.72 1.16
N GLN A 143 5.33 6.33 1.78
CA GLN A 143 4.99 4.95 2.15
C GLN A 143 3.50 4.69 1.94
N ILE A 144 3.12 3.43 1.84
CA ILE A 144 1.72 3.00 1.92
C ILE A 144 1.48 2.40 3.30
N ASN A 145 0.70 3.07 4.14
CA ASN A 145 0.22 2.46 5.38
C ASN A 145 -0.80 1.40 5.04
N HIS A 146 -0.53 0.14 5.40
CA HIS A 146 -1.39 -0.99 5.11
C HIS A 146 -1.94 -1.60 6.40
N TYR A 147 -3.25 -1.46 6.60
CA TYR A 147 -4.00 -1.90 7.79
C TYR A 147 -4.65 -3.27 7.56
N ALA A 148 -3.87 -4.21 7.02
CA ALA A 148 -4.38 -5.50 6.55
C ALA A 148 -5.10 -6.33 7.62
N LEU A 149 -4.72 -6.20 8.88
CA LEU A 149 -5.19 -7.05 9.97
C LEU A 149 -6.37 -6.44 10.72
N GLY A 150 -6.30 -5.16 11.08
CA GLY A 150 -7.26 -4.56 12.01
C GLY A 150 -7.12 -5.14 13.43
N SER A 151 -8.22 -5.20 14.19
CA SER A 151 -8.30 -5.96 15.44
C SER A 151 -8.43 -7.47 15.18
N ALA A 152 -8.36 -8.29 16.22
CA ALA A 152 -8.59 -9.72 16.09
C ALA A 152 -10.01 -10.02 15.55
N GLU A 153 -11.00 -9.27 16.01
CA GLU A 153 -12.41 -9.39 15.58
C GLU A 153 -12.58 -8.93 14.13
N ASP A 154 -11.94 -7.83 13.71
CA ASP A 154 -11.94 -7.38 12.31
C ASP A 154 -11.32 -8.44 11.40
N PHE A 155 -10.21 -9.05 11.85
CA PHE A 155 -9.55 -10.12 11.11
C PHE A 155 -10.43 -11.37 10.98
N LEU A 156 -11.12 -11.79 12.05
CA LEU A 156 -12.06 -12.93 12.01
C LEU A 156 -13.21 -12.66 11.04
N LEU A 157 -13.76 -11.45 11.02
CA LEU A 157 -14.76 -11.08 10.03
C LEU A 157 -14.21 -11.10 8.60
N LYS A 158 -12.96 -10.65 8.40
CA LYS A 158 -12.27 -10.70 7.11
C LYS A 158 -12.09 -12.15 6.64
N VAL A 159 -11.72 -13.06 7.56
CA VAL A 159 -11.61 -14.51 7.30
C VAL A 159 -12.96 -15.10 6.92
N ALA A 160 -14.01 -14.81 7.68
CA ALA A 160 -15.36 -15.31 7.43
C ALA A 160 -15.93 -14.83 6.10
N ARG A 161 -15.66 -13.58 5.72
CA ARG A 161 -16.09 -13.01 4.43
C ARG A 161 -15.34 -13.61 3.25
N GLY A 162 -14.09 -14.08 3.45
CA GLY A 162 -13.23 -14.58 2.38
C GLY A 162 -12.64 -13.49 1.49
N ARG A 163 -12.12 -13.91 0.34
CA ARG A 163 -11.50 -13.01 -0.66
C ARG A 163 -12.40 -12.89 -1.89
N PRO A 164 -12.80 -11.70 -2.31
CA PRO A 164 -13.66 -11.54 -3.50
C PRO A 164 -13.00 -12.00 -4.80
N ASN A 165 -11.66 -11.99 -4.87
CA ASN A 165 -10.90 -12.20 -6.11
C ASN A 165 -10.12 -13.53 -6.15
N ARG A 166 -10.28 -14.42 -5.16
CA ARG A 166 -9.59 -15.72 -5.11
C ARG A 166 -10.47 -16.77 -4.44
N SER A 167 -10.55 -17.95 -5.04
CA SER A 167 -11.09 -19.14 -4.41
C SER A 167 -10.09 -19.62 -3.34
N GLY A 168 -10.29 -19.31 -2.08
CA GLY A 168 -9.47 -19.75 -0.98
C GLY A 168 -9.71 -18.91 0.29
N ALA A 169 -9.74 -19.59 1.43
CA ALA A 169 -9.86 -18.95 2.72
C ALA A 169 -8.61 -18.08 3.01
N ILE A 170 -8.80 -17.01 3.75
CA ILE A 170 -7.69 -16.30 4.39
C ILE A 170 -7.27 -17.19 5.56
N GLY A 171 -6.07 -17.75 5.51
CA GLY A 171 -5.54 -18.57 6.60
C GLY A 171 -5.07 -17.73 7.79
N LEU A 172 -4.97 -18.36 8.96
CA LEU A 172 -4.40 -17.75 10.16
C LEU A 172 -2.89 -17.41 9.98
N ASP A 173 -2.24 -17.98 8.98
CA ASP A 173 -0.88 -17.64 8.56
C ASP A 173 -0.73 -16.19 8.05
N TYR A 174 -1.86 -15.51 7.86
CA TYR A 174 -1.87 -14.10 7.47
C TYR A 174 -1.81 -13.16 8.69
N TRP A 175 -2.16 -13.65 9.88
CA TRP A 175 -2.14 -12.90 11.15
C TRP A 175 -0.70 -12.72 11.76
#